data_81859b4badef3c5998a8572584e0b8dd
#
_entry.id   81859b4badef3c5998a8572584e0b8dd
#
_cell.length_a   1.000
_cell.length_b   1.000
_cell.length_c   1.000
_cell.angle_alpha   90.00
_cell.angle_beta   90.00
_cell.angle_gamma   90.00
#
_symmetry.space_group_name_H-M   'P 1'
#
loop_
_entity.id
_entity.type
_entity.pdbx_description
1 polymer ?
#
loop_
_entity_poly.entity_id
_entity_poly.type
_entity_poly.pdbx_seq_one_letter_code
_entity_poly.pdbx_strand_id
1 'polypeptide(L)'
;MKGFFSRRNAWMLAAVLVILGVGCAFGLSRGQKTMLAKLPAMRQNAERDSLLITAQATEDMRTLKGNMQLTTTNRTGGEPTELVFRLYANGVREGSMVISGVTIDGKETSFAPDADDPSVLRVPYALKSGDTVDVAFRFALTVPRGESEIARTDDSALLIGALPMPAMWENGAWRTDAYDALAETSYAQ
;
A
#
# COMPACT_ATOMS: atom_id res chain seq x y z
N MET A 1 -39.24 -18.91 -15.89
CA MET A 1 -38.12 -19.88 -15.86
C MET A 1 -37.39 -19.69 -14.54
N LYS A 2 -37.61 -20.59 -13.57
CA LYS A 2 -36.96 -20.52 -12.24
C LYS A 2 -35.62 -21.27 -12.33
N GLY A 3 -34.52 -20.55 -12.17
CA GLY A 3 -33.17 -21.12 -12.21
C GLY A 3 -32.90 -22.06 -11.05
N PHE A 4 -32.52 -23.24 -11.40
CA PHE A 4 -32.20 -24.38 -10.53
C PHE A 4 -30.76 -24.20 -9.99
N PHE A 5 -30.59 -23.39 -8.93
CA PHE A 5 -29.35 -23.43 -8.15
C PHE A 5 -29.51 -24.49 -7.06
N SER A 6 -28.97 -25.65 -7.31
CA SER A 6 -28.99 -26.80 -6.39
C SER A 6 -28.17 -26.43 -5.14
N ARG A 7 -28.74 -26.62 -3.93
CA ARG A 7 -28.05 -26.50 -2.62
C ARG A 7 -26.73 -27.27 -2.55
N ARG A 8 -26.57 -28.33 -3.36
CA ARG A 8 -25.32 -29.10 -3.45
C ARG A 8 -24.15 -28.30 -4.02
N ASN A 9 -24.41 -27.38 -4.96
CA ASN A 9 -23.36 -26.55 -5.56
C ASN A 9 -22.91 -25.41 -4.65
N ALA A 10 -23.80 -24.93 -3.77
CA ALA A 10 -23.47 -23.94 -2.75
C ALA A 10 -22.50 -24.51 -1.69
N TRP A 11 -22.66 -25.76 -1.31
CA TRP A 11 -21.74 -26.43 -0.37
C TRP A 11 -20.36 -26.72 -0.99
N MET A 12 -20.27 -27.03 -2.28
CA MET A 12 -18.99 -27.20 -2.96
C MET A 12 -18.23 -25.88 -3.11
N LEU A 13 -18.93 -24.79 -3.40
CA LEU A 13 -18.32 -23.45 -3.43
C LEU A 13 -17.86 -23.00 -2.03
N ALA A 14 -18.65 -23.26 -0.99
CA ALA A 14 -18.25 -22.98 0.38
C ALA A 14 -17.05 -23.84 0.83
N ALA A 15 -16.99 -25.12 0.42
CA ALA A 15 -15.86 -26.01 0.72
C ALA A 15 -14.58 -25.58 0.00
N VAL A 16 -14.66 -25.11 -1.25
CA VAL A 16 -13.51 -24.59 -2.00
C VAL A 16 -13.01 -23.27 -1.39
N LEU A 17 -13.91 -22.39 -0.96
CA LEU A 17 -13.55 -21.16 -0.27
C LEU A 17 -12.97 -21.40 1.13
N VAL A 18 -13.45 -22.39 1.88
CA VAL A 18 -12.89 -22.78 3.17
C VAL A 18 -11.51 -23.43 2.99
N ILE A 19 -11.30 -24.26 1.96
CA ILE A 19 -9.99 -24.85 1.66
C ILE A 19 -9.00 -23.76 1.21
N LEU A 20 -9.43 -22.77 0.43
CA LEU A 20 -8.61 -21.60 0.09
C LEU A 20 -8.38 -20.71 1.32
N GLY A 21 -9.38 -20.51 2.17
CA GLY A 21 -9.26 -19.71 3.40
C GLY A 21 -8.38 -20.37 4.46
N VAL A 22 -8.50 -21.67 4.68
CA VAL A 22 -7.64 -22.44 5.62
C VAL A 22 -6.26 -22.64 5.03
N GLY A 23 -6.13 -22.84 3.72
CA GLY A 23 -4.84 -22.85 3.02
C GLY A 23 -4.10 -21.53 3.13
N CYS A 24 -4.79 -20.39 3.05
CA CYS A 24 -4.21 -19.07 3.30
C CYS A 24 -3.83 -18.88 4.78
N ALA A 25 -4.65 -19.31 5.75
CA ALA A 25 -4.35 -19.12 7.18
C ALA A 25 -3.16 -19.99 7.64
N PHE A 26 -3.02 -21.22 7.16
CA PHE A 26 -1.87 -22.08 7.44
C PHE A 26 -0.67 -21.83 6.52
N GLY A 27 -0.88 -21.36 5.30
CA GLY A 27 0.16 -20.98 4.34
C GLY A 27 0.83 -19.65 4.69
N LEU A 28 0.09 -18.71 5.29
CA LEU A 28 0.65 -17.40 5.70
C LEU A 28 1.71 -17.53 6.81
N SER A 29 1.60 -18.48 7.75
CA SER A 29 2.63 -18.67 8.78
C SER A 29 3.91 -19.33 8.24
N ARG A 30 3.83 -20.15 7.20
CA ARG A 30 4.98 -20.74 6.50
C ARG A 30 5.43 -19.93 5.29
N GLY A 31 4.49 -19.35 4.54
CA GLY A 31 4.75 -18.53 3.35
C GLY A 31 5.37 -17.17 3.70
N GLN A 32 5.01 -16.56 4.85
CA GLN A 32 5.66 -15.32 5.31
C GLN A 32 7.14 -15.54 5.63
N LYS A 33 7.49 -16.67 6.26
CA LYS A 33 8.92 -17.01 6.51
C LYS A 33 9.66 -17.29 5.20
N THR A 34 9.00 -17.86 4.21
CA THR A 34 9.60 -18.17 2.90
C THR A 34 9.68 -16.95 1.98
N MET A 35 8.74 -16.00 2.09
CA MET A 35 8.82 -14.73 1.37
C MET A 35 9.87 -13.80 1.98
N LEU A 36 9.94 -13.70 3.31
CA LEU A 36 11.01 -12.95 3.99
C LEU A 36 12.40 -13.53 3.69
N ALA A 37 12.53 -14.85 3.52
CA ALA A 37 13.79 -15.48 3.11
C ALA A 37 14.12 -15.28 1.61
N LYS A 38 13.15 -14.89 0.77
CA LYS A 38 13.36 -14.55 -0.65
C LYS A 38 13.64 -13.06 -0.89
N LEU A 39 13.46 -12.19 0.10
CA LEU A 39 13.76 -10.76 0.00
C LEU A 39 15.24 -10.47 -0.41
N PRO A 40 16.26 -11.22 0.03
CA PRO A 40 17.62 -11.02 -0.49
C PRO A 40 17.76 -11.28 -2.00
N ALA A 41 16.92 -12.14 -2.58
CA ALA A 41 16.97 -12.44 -4.01
C ALA A 41 16.34 -11.30 -4.88
N MET A 42 15.46 -10.51 -4.30
CA MET A 42 14.90 -9.33 -4.99
C MET A 42 15.91 -8.16 -5.06
N ARG A 43 16.85 -8.07 -4.12
CA ARG A 43 17.96 -7.11 -4.17
C ARG A 43 18.91 -7.31 -5.37
N GLN A 44 18.90 -8.47 -6.02
CA GLN A 44 19.80 -8.76 -7.15
C GLN A 44 19.37 -8.08 -8.46
N ASN A 45 18.15 -7.54 -8.55
CA ASN A 45 17.73 -6.70 -9.68
C ASN A 45 17.86 -5.21 -9.32
N ALA A 46 19.09 -4.75 -9.10
CA ALA A 46 19.41 -3.35 -8.76
C ALA A 46 18.99 -2.32 -9.84
N GLU A 47 18.43 -2.76 -10.95
CA GLU A 47 17.99 -1.87 -12.03
C GLU A 47 16.56 -1.33 -11.86
N ARG A 48 15.75 -1.90 -10.95
CA ARG A 48 14.35 -1.49 -10.75
C ARG A 48 13.99 -1.47 -9.27
N ASP A 49 13.17 -0.49 -8.90
CA ASP A 49 12.54 -0.48 -7.60
C ASP A 49 11.50 -1.61 -7.50
N SER A 50 11.32 -2.13 -6.30
CA SER A 50 10.34 -3.19 -6.03
C SER A 50 9.36 -2.72 -4.97
N LEU A 51 8.08 -2.70 -5.32
CA LEU A 51 6.98 -2.39 -4.42
C LEU A 51 6.09 -3.63 -4.24
N LEU A 52 6.01 -4.13 -3.00
CA LEU A 52 5.11 -5.21 -2.63
C LEU A 52 4.06 -4.68 -1.65
N ILE A 53 2.80 -4.77 -2.02
CA ILE A 53 1.67 -4.45 -1.15
C ILE A 53 0.83 -5.70 -0.96
N THR A 54 0.61 -6.07 0.31
CA THR A 54 -0.33 -7.13 0.70
C THR A 54 -1.45 -6.49 1.48
N ALA A 55 -2.68 -6.66 1.03
CA ALA A 55 -3.84 -6.05 1.67
C ALA A 55 -5.01 -7.03 1.77
N GLN A 56 -5.84 -6.84 2.79
CA GLN A 56 -7.07 -7.57 3.03
C GLN A 56 -8.20 -6.58 3.28
N ALA A 57 -9.27 -6.73 2.52
CA ALA A 57 -10.50 -5.96 2.69
C ALA A 57 -11.49 -6.70 3.62
N THR A 58 -12.32 -5.95 4.34
CA THR A 58 -13.53 -6.49 4.97
C THR A 58 -14.58 -6.83 3.92
N GLU A 59 -15.51 -7.75 4.22
CA GLU A 59 -16.57 -8.18 3.29
C GLU A 59 -17.44 -6.99 2.81
N ASP A 60 -17.64 -6.01 3.67
CA ASP A 60 -18.42 -4.80 3.37
C ASP A 60 -17.57 -3.68 2.71
N MET A 61 -16.31 -3.97 2.35
CA MET A 61 -15.36 -3.05 1.73
C MET A 61 -15.15 -1.73 2.48
N ARG A 62 -15.47 -1.70 3.79
CA ARG A 62 -15.29 -0.50 4.62
C ARG A 62 -13.85 -0.28 5.05
N THR A 63 -13.12 -1.37 5.21
CA THR A 63 -11.75 -1.30 5.71
C THR A 63 -10.84 -2.17 4.87
N LEU A 64 -9.67 -1.61 4.54
CA LEU A 64 -8.57 -2.31 3.92
C LEU A 64 -7.36 -2.21 4.84
N LYS A 65 -6.79 -3.34 5.27
CA LYS A 65 -5.58 -3.38 6.10
C LYS A 65 -4.48 -4.11 5.35
N GLY A 66 -3.26 -3.62 5.47
CA GLY A 66 -2.17 -4.25 4.76
C GLY A 66 -0.79 -3.85 5.22
N ASN A 67 0.18 -4.39 4.50
CA ASN A 67 1.59 -4.09 4.64
C ASN A 67 2.12 -3.62 3.29
N MET A 68 3.01 -2.66 3.33
CA MET A 68 3.80 -2.21 2.20
C MET A 68 5.27 -2.51 2.46
N GLN A 69 5.96 -2.96 1.42
CA GLN A 69 7.42 -3.12 1.40
C GLN A 69 7.94 -2.52 0.10
N LEU A 70 8.87 -1.58 0.22
CA LEU A 70 9.52 -0.91 -0.89
C LEU A 70 11.02 -1.14 -0.80
N THR A 71 11.61 -1.70 -1.85
CA THR A 71 13.07 -1.66 -2.06
C THR A 71 13.33 -0.66 -3.16
N THR A 72 14.04 0.41 -2.86
CA THR A 72 14.35 1.48 -3.82
C THR A 72 15.81 1.86 -3.77
N THR A 73 16.36 2.26 -4.93
CA THR A 73 17.72 2.77 -5.07
C THR A 73 17.66 4.25 -5.42
N ASN A 74 18.42 5.08 -4.71
CA ASN A 74 18.49 6.50 -5.05
C ASN A 74 19.20 6.72 -6.38
N ARG A 75 18.40 6.95 -7.42
CA ARG A 75 18.85 7.33 -8.79
C ARG A 75 18.52 8.77 -9.12
N THR A 76 18.15 9.56 -8.12
CA THR A 76 17.66 10.95 -8.32
C THR A 76 18.75 11.93 -8.69
N GLY A 77 20.02 11.55 -8.55
CA GLY A 77 21.16 12.47 -8.69
C GLY A 77 21.32 13.46 -7.52
N GLY A 78 20.43 13.44 -6.54
CA GLY A 78 20.49 14.19 -5.29
C GLY A 78 20.64 13.29 -4.07
N GLU A 79 20.70 13.90 -2.90
CA GLU A 79 20.75 13.20 -1.60
C GLU A 79 19.55 13.64 -0.74
N PRO A 80 18.35 13.10 -0.96
CA PRO A 80 17.20 13.41 -0.12
C PRO A 80 17.47 13.06 1.35
N THR A 81 17.02 13.92 2.25
CA THR A 81 17.16 13.73 3.70
C THR A 81 15.94 13.04 4.33
N GLU A 82 14.95 12.74 3.51
CA GLU A 82 13.73 12.04 3.91
C GLU A 82 13.20 11.22 2.74
N LEU A 83 12.39 10.20 3.04
CA LEU A 83 11.56 9.49 2.11
C LEU A 83 10.12 9.99 2.25
N VAL A 84 9.44 10.21 1.14
CA VAL A 84 8.08 10.73 1.14
C VAL A 84 7.13 9.77 0.46
N PHE A 85 5.96 9.57 1.07
CA PHE A 85 4.89 8.73 0.54
C PHE A 85 3.61 9.53 0.38
N ARG A 86 2.83 9.17 -0.64
CA ARG A 86 1.51 9.74 -0.89
C ARG A 86 0.44 8.83 -0.31
N LEU A 87 -0.46 9.42 0.47
CA LEU A 87 -1.61 8.79 1.13
C LEU A 87 -2.89 9.47 0.62
N TYR A 88 -3.17 9.38 -0.69
CA TYR A 88 -4.24 10.14 -1.34
C TYR A 88 -5.61 9.97 -0.69
N ALA A 89 -5.88 8.84 -0.02
CA ALA A 89 -7.10 8.65 0.74
C ALA A 89 -7.30 9.72 1.84
N ASN A 90 -6.21 10.26 2.40
CA ASN A 90 -6.26 11.36 3.37
C ASN A 90 -6.53 12.71 2.71
N GLY A 91 -6.24 12.86 1.42
CA GLY A 91 -6.64 14.02 0.63
C GLY A 91 -8.14 14.05 0.34
N VAL A 92 -8.77 12.86 0.20
CA VAL A 92 -10.23 12.74 0.08
C VAL A 92 -10.91 13.01 1.41
N ARG A 93 -10.39 12.39 2.47
CA ARG A 93 -10.89 12.57 3.84
C ARG A 93 -9.76 12.32 4.83
N GLU A 94 -9.40 13.33 5.57
CA GLU A 94 -8.38 13.24 6.62
C GLU A 94 -8.65 12.08 7.59
N GLY A 95 -7.58 11.36 7.95
CA GLY A 95 -7.62 10.19 8.83
C GLY A 95 -8.18 8.92 8.19
N SER A 96 -8.50 8.91 6.89
CA SER A 96 -8.92 7.70 6.19
C SER A 96 -7.81 6.65 6.14
N MET A 97 -6.56 7.06 5.91
CA MET A 97 -5.39 6.20 5.91
C MET A 97 -4.55 6.43 7.15
N VAL A 98 -4.33 5.37 7.92
CA VAL A 98 -3.46 5.37 9.10
C VAL A 98 -2.26 4.48 8.84
N ILE A 99 -1.06 5.02 9.04
CA ILE A 99 0.20 4.29 8.94
C ILE A 99 0.69 3.91 10.34
N SER A 100 1.33 2.77 10.46
CA SER A 100 1.94 2.30 11.71
C SER A 100 3.16 1.42 11.44
N GLY A 101 4.11 1.43 12.39
CA GLY A 101 5.27 0.54 12.39
C GLY A 101 6.14 0.70 11.16
N VAL A 102 6.61 1.92 10.90
CA VAL A 102 7.55 2.19 9.81
C VAL A 102 8.93 1.67 10.19
N THR A 103 9.54 0.91 9.28
CA THR A 103 10.91 0.41 9.42
C THR A 103 11.74 0.76 8.20
N ILE A 104 13.02 1.04 8.42
CA ILE A 104 14.03 1.19 7.38
C ILE A 104 15.13 0.15 7.63
N ASP A 105 15.43 -0.69 6.63
CA ASP A 105 16.37 -1.82 6.74
C ASP A 105 16.07 -2.71 7.97
N GLY A 106 14.77 -2.90 8.26
CA GLY A 106 14.28 -3.69 9.38
C GLY A 106 14.36 -3.01 10.76
N LYS A 107 14.81 -1.76 10.86
CA LYS A 107 14.85 -0.99 12.10
C LYS A 107 13.70 -0.01 12.17
N GLU A 108 13.01 0.05 13.31
CA GLU A 108 11.97 1.04 13.54
C GLU A 108 12.51 2.46 13.39
N THR A 109 11.74 3.31 12.75
CA THR A 109 12.06 4.72 12.54
C THR A 109 10.86 5.61 12.83
N SER A 110 11.13 6.87 13.12
CA SER A 110 10.11 7.90 13.26
C SER A 110 9.50 8.25 11.90
N PHE A 111 8.26 8.67 11.91
CA PHE A 111 7.54 9.18 10.75
C PHE A 111 6.48 10.17 11.22
N ALA A 112 6.06 11.06 10.35
CA ALA A 112 4.95 11.97 10.62
C ALA A 112 4.18 12.28 9.34
N PRO A 113 2.86 12.50 9.42
CA PRO A 113 2.14 13.21 8.37
C PRO A 113 2.74 14.61 8.22
N ASP A 114 2.68 15.16 7.02
CA ASP A 114 2.99 16.57 6.80
C ASP A 114 1.97 17.44 7.55
N ALA A 115 2.43 18.57 8.09
CA ALA A 115 1.58 19.43 8.90
C ALA A 115 0.49 20.14 8.09
N ASP A 116 0.76 20.41 6.81
CA ASP A 116 -0.11 21.17 5.92
C ASP A 116 -0.90 20.28 4.95
N ASP A 117 -0.42 19.06 4.71
CA ASP A 117 -1.07 18.10 3.80
C ASP A 117 -1.11 16.69 4.41
N PRO A 118 -2.23 16.25 5.00
CA PRO A 118 -2.36 14.92 5.60
C PRO A 118 -2.23 13.78 4.59
N SER A 119 -2.26 14.06 3.30
CA SER A 119 -1.99 13.08 2.24
C SER A 119 -0.50 12.82 2.01
N VAL A 120 0.38 13.51 2.71
CA VAL A 120 1.84 13.34 2.64
C VAL A 120 2.36 12.71 3.92
N LEU A 121 3.11 11.63 3.80
CA LEU A 121 3.84 11.01 4.91
C LEU A 121 5.33 11.23 4.72
N ARG A 122 5.99 11.77 5.75
CA ARG A 122 7.44 12.00 5.77
C ARG A 122 8.13 11.03 6.70
N VAL A 123 9.18 10.38 6.20
CA VAL A 123 10.04 9.45 6.95
C VAL A 123 11.47 9.98 6.89
N PRO A 124 11.98 10.60 7.97
CA PRO A 124 13.34 11.13 8.02
C PRO A 124 14.36 10.02 7.75
N TYR A 125 15.08 10.12 6.66
CA TYR A 125 16.16 9.20 6.28
C TYR A 125 17.02 9.81 5.19
N ALA A 126 18.32 9.96 5.46
CA ALA A 126 19.27 10.45 4.47
C ALA A 126 19.68 9.30 3.53
N LEU A 127 19.33 9.43 2.27
CA LEU A 127 19.60 8.42 1.24
C LEU A 127 20.62 8.98 0.23
N LYS A 128 21.86 8.50 0.29
CA LYS A 128 22.92 8.94 -0.62
C LYS A 128 22.66 8.43 -2.04
N SER A 129 23.24 9.13 -3.00
CA SER A 129 23.17 8.72 -4.41
C SER A 129 23.74 7.31 -4.59
N GLY A 130 22.99 6.43 -5.22
CA GLY A 130 23.34 5.03 -5.47
C GLY A 130 23.05 4.06 -4.31
N ASP A 131 22.71 4.56 -3.11
CA ASP A 131 22.34 3.70 -1.99
C ASP A 131 20.96 3.06 -2.23
N THR A 132 20.81 1.82 -1.76
CA THR A 132 19.54 1.09 -1.78
C THR A 132 19.00 0.96 -0.36
N VAL A 133 17.71 1.14 -0.19
CA VAL A 133 17.01 1.06 1.09
C VAL A 133 15.77 0.18 1.00
N ASP A 134 15.50 -0.56 2.08
CA ASP A 134 14.25 -1.31 2.28
C ASP A 134 13.38 -0.55 3.28
N VAL A 135 12.19 -0.13 2.85
CA VAL A 135 11.20 0.53 3.69
C VAL A 135 9.99 -0.38 3.84
N ALA A 136 9.52 -0.57 5.06
CA ALA A 136 8.28 -1.29 5.29
C ALA A 136 7.40 -0.60 6.32
N PHE A 137 6.08 -0.71 6.16
CA PHE A 137 5.09 -0.25 7.13
C PHE A 137 3.75 -0.96 6.99
N ARG A 138 2.93 -0.84 8.01
CA ARG A 138 1.53 -1.28 8.00
C ARG A 138 0.62 -0.10 7.75
N PHE A 139 -0.48 -0.36 7.05
CA PHE A 139 -1.52 0.64 6.84
C PHE A 139 -2.91 0.08 7.14
N ALA A 140 -3.81 0.98 7.50
CA ALA A 140 -5.24 0.73 7.60
C ALA A 140 -5.97 1.86 6.90
N LEU A 141 -6.74 1.52 5.88
CA LEU A 141 -7.61 2.43 5.14
C LEU A 141 -9.05 2.22 5.57
N THR A 142 -9.69 3.25 6.09
CA THR A 142 -11.15 3.33 6.18
C THR A 142 -11.67 3.99 4.91
N VAL A 143 -12.32 3.22 4.06
CA VAL A 143 -12.78 3.71 2.74
C VAL A 143 -13.87 4.77 2.93
N PRO A 144 -13.65 6.03 2.52
CA PRO A 144 -14.65 7.09 2.63
C PRO A 144 -15.95 6.72 1.90
N ARG A 145 -17.08 7.20 2.39
CA ARG A 145 -18.34 7.11 1.66
C ARG A 145 -18.49 8.33 0.76
N GLY A 146 -18.88 8.14 -0.49
CA GLY A 146 -19.03 9.23 -1.44
C GLY A 146 -18.89 8.80 -2.89
N GLU A 147 -18.67 9.79 -3.76
CA GLU A 147 -18.53 9.63 -5.21
C GLU A 147 -17.18 10.19 -5.68
N SER A 148 -16.10 9.63 -5.17
CA SER A 148 -14.74 9.98 -5.59
C SER A 148 -13.98 8.73 -6.06
N GLU A 149 -12.79 8.91 -6.59
CA GLU A 149 -11.90 7.81 -7.02
C GLU A 149 -11.49 6.90 -5.86
N ILE A 150 -11.54 7.41 -4.62
CA ILE A 150 -11.31 6.64 -3.41
C ILE A 150 -12.55 6.76 -2.54
N ALA A 151 -13.57 5.98 -2.87
CA ALA A 151 -14.84 6.01 -2.15
C ALA A 151 -15.58 4.68 -2.24
N ARG A 152 -16.57 4.52 -1.38
CA ARG A 152 -17.53 3.42 -1.44
C ARG A 152 -18.98 3.92 -1.41
N THR A 153 -19.84 3.14 -2.03
CA THR A 153 -21.28 3.18 -1.88
C THR A 153 -21.77 2.03 -0.97
N ASP A 154 -23.04 1.69 -1.01
CA ASP A 154 -23.56 0.52 -0.27
C ASP A 154 -23.16 -0.79 -0.96
N ASP A 155 -22.99 -0.79 -2.28
CA ASP A 155 -22.82 -1.99 -3.11
C ASP A 155 -21.45 -2.10 -3.78
N SER A 156 -20.64 -1.04 -3.75
CA SER A 156 -19.35 -0.99 -4.47
C SER A 156 -18.33 -0.09 -3.80
N ALA A 157 -17.07 -0.30 -4.15
CA ALA A 157 -15.97 0.60 -3.79
C ALA A 157 -15.07 0.84 -4.99
N LEU A 158 -14.64 2.09 -5.16
CA LEU A 158 -13.60 2.50 -6.10
C LEU A 158 -12.36 2.91 -5.30
N LEU A 159 -11.21 2.37 -5.64
CA LEU A 159 -9.98 2.51 -4.85
C LEU A 159 -8.78 2.90 -5.73
N ILE A 160 -9.00 3.83 -6.67
CA ILE A 160 -7.94 4.31 -7.57
C ILE A 160 -6.96 5.18 -6.76
N GLY A 161 -5.69 4.78 -6.72
CA GLY A 161 -4.67 5.48 -5.93
C GLY A 161 -4.84 5.38 -4.42
N ALA A 162 -5.72 4.49 -3.91
CA ALA A 162 -6.02 4.38 -2.48
C ALA A 162 -4.89 3.79 -1.64
N LEU A 163 -3.95 3.08 -2.26
CA LEU A 163 -2.82 2.46 -1.56
C LEU A 163 -1.69 3.47 -1.35
N PRO A 164 -0.87 3.31 -0.29
CA PRO A 164 0.31 4.14 -0.11
C PRO A 164 1.26 4.02 -1.30
N MET A 165 1.78 5.12 -1.79
CA MET A 165 2.70 5.17 -2.94
C MET A 165 3.93 6.02 -2.60
N PRO A 166 5.15 5.64 -3.03
CA PRO A 166 6.29 6.54 -2.92
C PRO A 166 6.03 7.80 -3.77
N ALA A 167 6.41 8.96 -3.24
CA ALA A 167 6.37 10.21 -4.01
C ALA A 167 7.44 10.20 -5.11
N MET A 168 7.19 10.93 -6.18
CA MET A 168 8.19 11.15 -7.23
C MET A 168 9.21 12.19 -6.77
N TRP A 169 10.48 11.98 -7.13
CA TRP A 169 11.52 12.98 -6.98
C TRP A 169 11.72 13.72 -8.30
N GLU A 170 11.49 15.01 -8.30
CA GLU A 170 11.55 15.83 -9.49
C GLU A 170 12.15 17.20 -9.19
N ASN A 171 13.04 17.70 -10.04
CA ASN A 171 13.67 19.02 -9.91
C ASN A 171 14.33 19.28 -8.53
N GLY A 172 14.89 18.24 -7.91
CA GLY A 172 15.58 18.36 -6.62
C GLY A 172 14.66 18.35 -5.39
N ALA A 173 13.39 17.99 -5.54
CA ALA A 173 12.42 17.91 -4.45
C ALA A 173 11.45 16.74 -4.62
N TRP A 174 10.83 16.31 -3.52
CA TRP A 174 9.71 15.38 -3.57
C TRP A 174 8.46 16.09 -4.09
N ARG A 175 7.79 15.47 -5.02
CA ARG A 175 6.53 15.97 -5.56
C ARG A 175 5.39 15.66 -4.57
N THR A 176 4.82 16.73 -4.00
CA THR A 176 3.77 16.66 -2.98
C THR A 176 2.55 17.49 -3.35
N ASP A 177 2.21 17.53 -4.65
CA ASP A 177 1.02 18.26 -5.13
C ASP A 177 -0.22 17.80 -4.35
N ALA A 178 -1.09 18.73 -4.00
CA ALA A 178 -2.33 18.43 -3.31
C ALA A 178 -3.17 17.42 -4.13
N TYR A 179 -3.89 16.54 -3.42
CA TYR A 179 -4.83 15.65 -4.08
C TYR A 179 -5.92 16.45 -4.79
N ASP A 180 -6.05 16.23 -6.08
CA ASP A 180 -7.14 16.78 -6.88
C ASP A 180 -7.93 15.61 -7.48
N ALA A 181 -9.20 15.48 -7.08
CA ALA A 181 -10.10 14.43 -7.56
C ALA A 181 -10.42 14.52 -9.05
N LEU A 182 -10.13 15.66 -9.69
CA LEU A 182 -10.40 15.90 -11.13
C LEU A 182 -9.12 15.86 -11.97
N ALA A 183 -7.95 15.87 -11.35
CA ALA A 183 -6.68 15.75 -12.05
C ALA A 183 -6.19 14.30 -12.04
N GLU A 184 -5.53 13.89 -13.13
CA GLU A 184 -4.81 12.62 -13.16
C GLU A 184 -3.75 12.64 -12.04
N THR A 185 -3.92 11.74 -11.06
CA THR A 185 -2.92 11.58 -10.01
C THR A 185 -1.62 11.09 -10.62
N SER A 186 -0.54 11.83 -10.41
CA SER A 186 0.78 11.42 -10.89
C SER A 186 1.32 10.29 -10.02
N TYR A 187 1.50 9.13 -10.61
CA TYR A 187 2.12 7.98 -9.96
C TYR A 187 3.61 7.94 -10.30
N ALA A 188 4.43 7.47 -9.36
CA ALA A 188 5.81 7.12 -9.65
C ALA A 188 5.84 6.01 -10.71
N GLN A 189 6.53 6.24 -11.81
CA GLN A 189 6.78 5.27 -12.88
C GLN A 189 8.11 4.56 -12.67
#